data_fcae76137fd38ac7addb7dcadcb7db63
#
_entry.id   fcae76137fd38ac7addb7dcadcb7db63
#
_cell.length_a   1.000
_cell.length_b   1.000
_cell.length_c   1.000
_cell.angle_alpha   90.00
_cell.angle_beta   90.00
_cell.angle_gamma   90.00
#
_symmetry.space_group_name_H-M   'P 1'
#
loop_
_entity.id
_entity.type
_entity.pdbx_description
1 polymer ?
#
loop_
_entity_poly.entity_id
_entity_poly.type
_entity_poly.pdbx_seq_one_letter_code
_entity_poly.pdbx_strand_id
1 'polypeptide(L)'
;MKCQYLKKNTLFLQDKDKTINVTGGGAYKFSDLISEKLNLTVRKVDEMSCICAGANFLLKNIADESFIYERQQTPQYVFQSSNPTDLYPYLLVTIGSGVSVIKVTSEDSFERIGKYH
;
A
#
# COMPACT_ATOMS: atom_id res chain seq x y z
N MET A 1 -23.46 -8.02 -10.84
CA MET A 1 -22.51 -7.28 -11.69
C MET A 1 -21.36 -8.22 -12.03
N LYS A 2 -21.31 -8.73 -13.27
CA LYS A 2 -20.38 -9.80 -13.66
C LYS A 2 -18.96 -9.22 -13.80
N CYS A 3 -18.00 -9.84 -13.15
CA CYS A 3 -16.59 -9.50 -13.19
C CYS A 3 -15.99 -9.82 -14.59
N GLN A 4 -16.34 -9.04 -15.60
CA GLN A 4 -15.81 -9.18 -16.97
C GLN A 4 -14.44 -8.52 -17.16
N TYR A 5 -14.00 -7.70 -16.21
CA TYR A 5 -12.73 -6.97 -16.31
C TYR A 5 -11.49 -7.85 -16.13
N LEU A 6 -11.61 -8.97 -15.42
CA LEU A 6 -10.45 -9.85 -15.14
C LEU A 6 -10.07 -10.78 -16.31
N LYS A 7 -10.96 -11.00 -17.29
CA LYS A 7 -10.67 -11.89 -18.43
C LYS A 7 -9.77 -11.27 -19.51
N LYS A 8 -9.66 -9.94 -19.62
CA LYS A 8 -8.88 -9.29 -20.70
C LYS A 8 -7.40 -9.11 -20.40
N ASN A 9 -6.96 -9.21 -19.14
CA ASN A 9 -5.55 -9.04 -18.77
C ASN A 9 -4.81 -10.36 -18.52
N THR A 10 -5.39 -11.49 -18.85
CA THR A 10 -4.77 -12.83 -18.66
C THR A 10 -3.62 -13.10 -19.63
N LEU A 11 -3.34 -12.20 -20.57
CA LEU A 11 -2.25 -12.37 -21.56
C LEU A 11 -0.85 -12.17 -21.00
N PHE A 12 -0.71 -11.64 -19.78
CA PHE A 12 0.60 -11.41 -19.14
C PHE A 12 1.06 -12.52 -18.19
N LEU A 13 0.24 -13.57 -17.99
CA LEU A 13 0.55 -14.67 -17.08
C LEU A 13 0.74 -15.98 -17.85
N GLN A 14 1.73 -16.01 -18.75
CA GLN A 14 2.12 -17.24 -19.47
C GLN A 14 3.25 -18.01 -18.78
N ASP A 15 3.51 -17.83 -17.47
CA ASP A 15 4.52 -18.59 -16.77
C ASP A 15 3.95 -19.57 -15.74
N LYS A 16 4.63 -20.70 -15.59
CA LYS A 16 4.17 -21.90 -14.89
C LYS A 16 3.93 -21.76 -13.38
N ASP A 17 4.31 -20.64 -12.80
CA ASP A 17 4.04 -20.30 -11.40
C ASP A 17 3.07 -19.13 -11.28
N LYS A 18 1.80 -19.42 -11.50
CA LYS A 18 0.71 -18.45 -11.37
C LYS A 18 0.46 -18.09 -9.91
N THR A 19 1.40 -17.42 -9.28
CA THR A 19 1.26 -16.93 -7.91
C THR A 19 0.95 -15.45 -7.90
N ILE A 20 -0.08 -15.04 -7.14
CA ILE A 20 -0.38 -13.64 -6.87
C ILE A 20 -0.17 -13.31 -5.39
N ASN A 21 0.38 -12.14 -5.12
CA ASN A 21 0.44 -11.60 -3.77
C ASN A 21 -0.87 -10.87 -3.48
N VAL A 22 -1.43 -11.12 -2.30
CA VAL A 22 -2.65 -10.46 -1.81
C VAL A 22 -2.44 -9.97 -0.39
N THR A 23 -3.08 -8.86 -0.04
CA THR A 23 -2.98 -8.27 1.29
C THR A 23 -4.31 -7.70 1.77
N GLY A 24 -4.40 -7.38 3.06
CA GLY A 24 -5.58 -6.83 3.70
C GLY A 24 -6.63 -7.87 4.10
N GLY A 25 -7.65 -7.42 4.81
CA GLY A 25 -8.71 -8.31 5.34
C GLY A 25 -9.47 -9.09 4.26
N GLY A 26 -9.67 -8.49 3.09
CA GLY A 26 -10.30 -9.16 1.95
C GLY A 26 -9.48 -10.34 1.42
N ALA A 27 -8.17 -10.25 1.46
CA ALA A 27 -7.26 -11.31 1.05
C ALA A 27 -7.41 -12.56 1.91
N TYR A 28 -7.59 -12.39 3.21
CA TYR A 28 -7.82 -13.52 4.12
C TYR A 28 -9.19 -14.16 3.91
N LYS A 29 -10.22 -13.35 3.71
CA LYS A 29 -11.59 -13.82 3.53
C LYS A 29 -11.83 -14.52 2.20
N PHE A 30 -11.20 -14.05 1.14
CA PHE A 30 -11.51 -14.47 -0.23
C PHE A 30 -10.38 -15.23 -0.92
N SER A 31 -9.29 -15.58 -0.22
CA SER A 31 -8.13 -16.29 -0.81
C SER A 31 -8.52 -17.57 -1.55
N ASP A 32 -9.36 -18.39 -0.92
CA ASP A 32 -9.75 -19.69 -1.48
C ASP A 32 -10.62 -19.50 -2.73
N LEU A 33 -11.56 -18.55 -2.68
CA LEU A 33 -12.38 -18.17 -3.82
C LEU A 33 -11.54 -17.64 -4.99
N ILE A 34 -10.53 -16.80 -4.70
CA ILE A 34 -9.60 -16.27 -5.71
C ILE A 34 -8.81 -17.41 -6.35
N SER A 35 -8.24 -18.29 -5.50
CA SER A 35 -7.46 -19.43 -5.95
C SER A 35 -8.28 -20.34 -6.85
N GLU A 36 -9.49 -20.72 -6.42
CA GLU A 36 -10.39 -21.59 -7.17
C GLU A 36 -10.86 -20.96 -8.49
N LYS A 37 -11.37 -19.71 -8.44
CA LYS A 37 -11.96 -19.06 -9.60
C LYS A 37 -10.97 -18.65 -10.67
N LEU A 38 -9.75 -18.31 -10.27
CA LEU A 38 -8.70 -17.84 -11.19
C LEU A 38 -7.66 -18.91 -11.48
N ASN A 39 -7.70 -20.05 -10.80
CA ASN A 39 -6.69 -21.11 -10.87
C ASN A 39 -5.28 -20.57 -10.62
N LEU A 40 -5.14 -19.81 -9.52
CA LEU A 40 -3.91 -19.15 -9.10
C LEU A 40 -3.50 -19.58 -7.70
N THR A 41 -2.20 -19.64 -7.46
CA THR A 41 -1.68 -19.75 -6.09
C THR A 41 -1.73 -18.37 -5.43
N VAL A 42 -2.42 -18.27 -4.28
CA VAL A 42 -2.54 -17.03 -3.52
C VAL A 42 -1.51 -17.00 -2.41
N ARG A 43 -0.61 -16.00 -2.43
CA ARG A 43 0.33 -15.72 -1.36
C ARG A 43 -0.11 -14.49 -0.57
N LYS A 44 -0.46 -14.70 0.70
CA LYS A 44 -0.85 -13.61 1.61
C LYS A 44 0.39 -12.88 2.09
N VAL A 45 0.38 -11.56 1.98
CA VAL A 45 1.46 -10.68 2.43
C VAL A 45 0.93 -9.77 3.53
N ASP A 46 1.77 -9.50 4.53
CA ASP A 46 1.39 -8.64 5.65
C ASP A 46 1.01 -7.23 5.18
N GLU A 47 -0.14 -6.75 5.66
CA GLU A 47 -0.70 -5.45 5.25
C GLU A 47 0.18 -4.28 5.66
N MET A 48 0.72 -4.32 6.89
CA MET A 48 1.56 -3.22 7.38
C MET A 48 2.87 -3.14 6.61
N SER A 49 3.49 -4.27 6.33
CA SER A 49 4.69 -4.34 5.50
C SER A 49 4.45 -3.76 4.10
N CYS A 50 3.31 -4.09 3.48
CA CYS A 50 2.96 -3.55 2.16
C CYS A 50 2.75 -2.03 2.20
N ILE A 51 2.06 -1.52 3.22
CA ILE A 51 1.80 -0.08 3.36
C ILE A 51 3.11 0.68 3.58
N CYS A 52 3.99 0.20 4.47
CA CYS A 52 5.28 0.84 4.74
C CYS A 52 6.20 0.80 3.51
N ALA A 53 6.29 -0.34 2.83
CA ALA A 53 7.08 -0.45 1.60
C ALA A 53 6.55 0.48 0.50
N GLY A 54 5.23 0.57 0.33
CA GLY A 54 4.60 1.49 -0.61
C GLY A 54 4.89 2.95 -0.29
N ALA A 55 4.73 3.36 0.97
CA ALA A 55 5.05 4.72 1.41
C ALA A 55 6.53 5.06 1.20
N ASN A 56 7.45 4.16 1.58
CA ASN A 56 8.89 4.33 1.33
C ASN A 56 9.20 4.51 -0.15
N PHE A 57 8.57 3.69 -1.01
CA PHE A 57 8.76 3.81 -2.45
C PHE A 57 8.30 5.16 -2.99
N LEU A 58 7.10 5.61 -2.64
CA LEU A 58 6.54 6.87 -3.10
C LEU A 58 7.38 8.06 -2.63
N LEU A 59 7.68 8.14 -1.33
CA LEU A 59 8.44 9.24 -0.75
C LEU A 59 9.89 9.33 -1.26
N LYS A 60 10.48 8.22 -1.69
CA LYS A 60 11.84 8.20 -2.26
C LYS A 60 11.89 8.51 -3.75
N ASN A 61 10.86 8.15 -4.51
CA ASN A 61 10.96 8.12 -5.97
C ASN A 61 10.01 9.09 -6.66
N ILE A 62 8.98 9.58 -5.98
CA ILE A 62 7.99 10.47 -6.57
C ILE A 62 8.16 11.87 -5.99
N ALA A 63 8.53 12.82 -6.83
CA ALA A 63 8.53 14.23 -6.46
C ALA A 63 7.07 14.67 -6.22
N ASP A 64 6.88 15.56 -5.26
CA ASP A 64 5.55 16.12 -4.95
C ASP A 64 4.52 15.06 -4.48
N GLU A 65 4.98 13.95 -3.87
CA GLU A 65 4.10 12.94 -3.28
C GLU A 65 3.42 13.44 -2.00
N SER A 66 4.07 14.32 -1.27
CA SER A 66 3.55 14.89 -0.03
C SER A 66 3.32 16.39 -0.13
N PHE A 67 2.31 16.88 0.55
CA PHE A 67 2.01 18.31 0.61
C PHE A 67 1.50 18.72 1.99
N ILE A 68 1.63 20.01 2.29
CA ILE A 68 0.99 20.67 3.41
C ILE A 68 -0.20 21.45 2.87
N TYR A 69 -1.34 21.40 3.56
CA TYR A 69 -2.49 22.22 3.24
C TYR A 69 -2.43 23.54 4.01
N GLU A 70 -2.29 24.63 3.28
CA GLU A 70 -2.26 25.98 3.84
C GLU A 70 -3.47 26.79 3.36
N ARG A 71 -4.42 26.97 4.27
CA ARG A 71 -5.72 27.63 3.95
C ARG A 71 -5.57 29.04 3.41
N GLN A 72 -4.52 29.76 3.79
CA GLN A 72 -4.31 31.17 3.45
C GLN A 72 -3.45 31.38 2.20
N GLN A 73 -2.94 30.33 1.59
CA GLN A 73 -2.12 30.41 0.38
C GLN A 73 -2.91 30.07 -0.88
N THR A 74 -2.39 30.52 -2.02
CA THR A 74 -2.88 30.14 -3.34
C THR A 74 -1.68 29.76 -4.23
N PRO A 75 -1.52 28.48 -4.62
CA PRO A 75 -2.41 27.34 -4.33
C PRO A 75 -2.36 26.91 -2.86
N GLN A 76 -3.44 26.32 -2.35
CA GLN A 76 -3.55 25.87 -0.96
C GLN A 76 -2.72 24.60 -0.65
N TYR A 77 -2.24 23.92 -1.67
CA TYR A 77 -1.39 22.73 -1.55
C TYR A 77 0.06 23.14 -1.78
N VAL A 78 0.88 23.02 -0.73
CA VAL A 78 2.30 23.29 -0.81
C VAL A 78 3.03 21.96 -0.78
N PHE A 79 3.50 21.53 -1.94
CA PHE A 79 4.22 20.27 -2.06
C PHE A 79 5.55 20.30 -1.31
N GLN A 80 5.86 19.17 -0.67
CA GLN A 80 7.07 19.00 0.13
C GLN A 80 7.96 17.95 -0.54
N SER A 81 9.12 18.35 -0.97
CA SER A 81 10.11 17.39 -1.47
C SER A 81 10.73 16.62 -0.31
N SER A 82 10.57 15.32 -0.31
CA SER A 82 11.25 14.44 0.63
C SER A 82 12.73 14.30 0.22
N ASN A 83 13.65 14.46 1.17
CA ASN A 83 15.03 14.10 0.92
C ASN A 83 15.21 12.59 1.20
N PRO A 84 15.53 11.76 0.19
CA PRO A 84 15.66 10.32 0.39
C PRO A 84 16.71 9.91 1.43
N THR A 85 17.71 10.76 1.67
CA THR A 85 18.79 10.49 2.62
C THR A 85 18.41 10.83 4.08
N ASP A 86 17.35 11.62 4.27
CA ASP A 86 16.88 12.08 5.58
C ASP A 86 15.38 11.79 5.79
N LEU A 87 14.91 10.70 5.21
CA LEU A 87 13.51 10.32 5.28
C LEU A 87 13.10 9.79 6.66
N TYR A 88 13.99 9.07 7.32
CA TYR A 88 13.67 8.38 8.58
C TYR A 88 14.13 9.12 9.83
N PRO A 89 13.43 8.98 10.96
CA PRO A 89 12.14 8.30 11.11
C PRO A 89 10.97 9.18 10.70
N TYR A 90 9.84 8.55 10.29
CA TYR A 90 8.58 9.26 10.08
C TYR A 90 7.38 8.50 10.67
N LEU A 91 6.26 9.20 10.82
CA LEU A 91 4.99 8.61 11.22
C LEU A 91 4.08 8.46 10.00
N LEU A 92 3.63 7.23 9.79
CA LEU A 92 2.62 6.91 8.79
C LEU A 92 1.28 6.70 9.49
N VAL A 93 0.31 7.54 9.19
CA VAL A 93 -1.04 7.45 9.74
C VAL A 93 -1.99 7.06 8.63
N THR A 94 -2.63 5.90 8.78
CA THR A 94 -3.66 5.43 7.85
C THR A 94 -5.02 5.64 8.47
N ILE A 95 -5.93 6.30 7.75
CA ILE A 95 -7.29 6.62 8.19
C ILE A 95 -8.28 5.97 7.23
N GLY A 96 -9.06 5.01 7.74
CA GLY A 96 -10.09 4.31 7.00
C GLY A 96 -11.27 4.01 7.93
N SER A 97 -11.75 2.78 7.96
CA SER A 97 -12.73 2.31 8.97
C SER A 97 -12.16 2.32 10.40
N GLY A 98 -10.85 2.39 10.53
CA GLY A 98 -10.10 2.60 11.75
C GLY A 98 -8.88 3.46 11.47
N VAL A 99 -8.14 3.84 12.50
CA VAL A 99 -6.91 4.62 12.42
C VAL A 99 -5.75 3.76 12.88
N SER A 100 -4.67 3.72 12.10
CA SER A 100 -3.42 3.06 12.47
C SER A 100 -2.29 4.07 12.43
N VAL A 101 -1.48 4.10 13.47
CA VAL A 101 -0.28 4.95 13.57
C VAL A 101 0.95 4.05 13.60
N ILE A 102 1.83 4.24 12.63
CA ILE A 102 3.01 3.43 12.41
C ILE A 102 4.23 4.33 12.43
N LYS A 103 5.20 4.02 13.26
CA LYS A 103 6.51 4.64 13.25
C LYS A 103 7.42 3.85 12.32
N VAL A 104 7.86 4.47 11.23
CA VAL A 104 8.82 3.87 10.28
C VAL A 104 10.20 4.40 10.61
N THR A 105 11.13 3.50 10.93
CA THR A 105 12.47 3.85 11.41
C THR A 105 13.56 3.58 10.39
N SER A 106 13.29 2.71 9.41
CA SER A 106 14.17 2.44 8.27
C SER A 106 13.36 1.82 7.13
N GLU A 107 14.02 1.45 6.06
CA GLU A 107 13.38 0.81 4.90
C GLU A 107 12.61 -0.46 5.27
N ASP A 108 13.19 -1.28 6.15
CA ASP A 108 12.67 -2.59 6.54
C ASP A 108 12.23 -2.66 8.01
N SER A 109 12.19 -1.51 8.70
CA SER A 109 11.85 -1.48 10.14
C SER A 109 10.75 -0.49 10.45
N PHE A 110 9.69 -1.00 11.04
CA PHE A 110 8.54 -0.21 11.48
C PHE A 110 7.88 -0.82 12.72
N GLU A 111 7.18 0.01 13.46
CA GLU A 111 6.42 -0.39 14.65
C GLU A 111 5.04 0.29 14.62
N ARG A 112 3.98 -0.49 14.87
CA ARG A 112 2.65 0.09 15.09
C ARG A 112 2.55 0.58 16.52
N ILE A 113 2.49 1.90 16.70
CA ILE A 113 2.42 2.56 17.99
C ILE A 113 0.98 2.93 18.41
N GLY A 114 0.01 2.86 17.50
CA GLY A 114 -1.39 3.15 17.81
C GLY A 114 -2.36 2.46 16.85
N LYS A 115 -3.51 2.07 17.39
CA LYS A 115 -4.66 1.56 16.63
C LYS A 115 -5.94 2.03 17.32
N TYR A 116 -6.83 2.64 16.56
CA TYR A 116 -8.11 3.16 17.03
C TYR A 116 -9.22 2.68 16.09
N HIS A 117 -10.37 2.34 16.64
CA HIS A 117 -11.57 1.88 15.94
C HIS A 117 -12.70 2.87 16.11
#